data_37e32b28b4e8e3d3c6276087dda8783b
#
_entry.id   37e32b28b4e8e3d3c6276087dda8783b
#
_cell.length_a   1.000
_cell.length_b   1.000
_cell.length_c   1.000
_cell.angle_alpha   90.00
_cell.angle_beta   90.00
_cell.angle_gamma   90.00
#
_symmetry.space_group_name_H-M   'P 1'
#
loop_
_entity.id
_entity.type
_entity.pdbx_description
1 polymer ?
#
loop_
_entity_poly.entity_id
_entity_poly.type
_entity_poly.pdbx_seq_one_letter_code
_entity_poly.pdbx_strand_id
1 'polypeptide(L)'
;MKRNLFLVFWIIGILMPMAWLVRPSPLAYRIFNTLFSPAWMHILMHGLLFAVLGALLMPRLSGTPARRVGLTLTLVLAAAILQEGFQLLSRQSVLHPDNLFDIGVDMLGGLLGVLAVLVFKTFAAKRERRNPALTI
;
A
#
# COMPACT_ATOMS: atom_id res chain seq x y z
N MET A 1 4.88 -18.46 8.93
CA MET A 1 4.52 -18.66 7.50
C MET A 1 3.32 -17.81 7.06
N LYS A 2 2.14 -17.90 7.67
CA LYS A 2 0.89 -17.21 7.23
C LYS A 2 1.04 -15.68 7.06
N ARG A 3 1.80 -15.00 7.96
CA ARG A 3 1.98 -13.54 7.93
C ARG A 3 2.79 -13.03 6.73
N ASN A 4 3.75 -13.82 6.23
CA ASN A 4 4.55 -13.47 5.04
C ASN A 4 3.78 -13.76 3.75
N LEU A 5 2.95 -14.80 3.76
CA LEU A 5 2.08 -15.15 2.65
C LEU A 5 1.09 -14.00 2.35
N PHE A 6 0.48 -13.40 3.40
CA PHE A 6 -0.41 -12.24 3.22
C PHE A 6 0.32 -11.03 2.58
N LEU A 7 1.55 -10.74 3.02
CA LEU A 7 2.33 -9.66 2.40
C LEU A 7 2.62 -9.93 0.91
N VAL A 8 2.98 -11.18 0.56
CA VAL A 8 3.22 -11.56 -0.84
C VAL A 8 1.96 -11.38 -1.68
N PHE A 9 0.81 -11.88 -1.20
CA PHE A 9 -0.47 -11.67 -1.89
C PHE A 9 -0.83 -10.20 -2.03
N TRP A 10 -0.55 -9.39 -1.00
CA TRP A 10 -0.81 -7.97 -1.04
C TRP A 10 0.03 -7.26 -2.11
N ILE A 11 1.32 -7.57 -2.19
CA ILE A 11 2.23 -7.03 -3.22
C ILE A 11 1.78 -7.46 -4.61
N ILE A 12 1.44 -8.74 -4.80
CA ILE A 12 0.91 -9.23 -6.08
C ILE A 12 -0.37 -8.47 -6.46
N GLY A 13 -1.28 -8.26 -5.50
CA GLY A 13 -2.52 -7.51 -5.71
C GLY A 13 -2.27 -6.05 -6.12
N ILE A 14 -1.28 -5.39 -5.52
CA ILE A 14 -0.87 -4.02 -5.90
C ILE A 14 -0.31 -4.01 -7.33
N LEU A 15 0.58 -4.94 -7.65
CA LEU A 15 1.27 -4.96 -8.94
C LEU A 15 0.38 -5.45 -10.10
N MET A 16 -0.75 -6.10 -9.79
CA MET A 16 -1.63 -6.66 -10.81
C MET A 16 -2.56 -5.59 -11.38
N PRO A 17 -2.55 -5.36 -12.70
CA PRO A 17 -3.48 -4.43 -13.33
C PRO A 17 -4.91 -4.98 -13.22
N MET A 18 -5.68 -4.50 -12.24
CA MET A 18 -7.05 -5.01 -11.96
C MET A 18 -7.96 -4.96 -13.18
N ALA A 19 -7.77 -3.96 -14.06
CA ALA A 19 -8.50 -3.88 -15.33
C ALA A 19 -8.32 -5.13 -16.22
N TRP A 20 -7.18 -5.83 -16.13
CA TRP A 20 -6.96 -7.06 -16.90
C TRP A 20 -7.81 -8.22 -16.40
N LEU A 21 -8.01 -8.31 -15.08
CA LEU A 21 -8.81 -9.38 -14.49
C LEU A 21 -10.29 -9.29 -14.85
N VAL A 22 -10.79 -8.06 -14.98
CA VAL A 22 -12.22 -7.83 -15.26
C VAL A 22 -12.52 -7.72 -16.77
N ARG A 23 -11.50 -7.45 -17.60
CA ARG A 23 -11.65 -7.25 -19.05
C ARG A 23 -12.35 -8.40 -19.78
N PRO A 24 -12.14 -9.71 -19.44
CA PRO A 24 -12.81 -10.82 -20.12
C PRO A 24 -14.33 -10.86 -19.90
N SER A 25 -14.84 -10.19 -18.86
CA SER A 25 -16.27 -10.13 -18.59
C SER A 25 -16.81 -8.72 -18.83
N PRO A 26 -17.65 -8.49 -19.85
CA PRO A 26 -18.21 -7.16 -20.14
C PRO A 26 -18.99 -6.56 -18.94
N LEU A 27 -19.71 -7.41 -18.19
CA LEU A 27 -20.43 -6.98 -17.00
C LEU A 27 -19.48 -6.55 -15.87
N ALA A 28 -18.48 -7.39 -15.55
CA ALA A 28 -17.47 -7.07 -14.54
C ALA A 28 -16.68 -5.81 -14.90
N TYR A 29 -16.31 -5.64 -16.17
CA TYR A 29 -15.61 -4.46 -16.67
C TYR A 29 -16.47 -3.20 -16.53
N ARG A 30 -17.77 -3.26 -16.85
CA ARG A 30 -18.69 -2.13 -16.68
C ARG A 30 -18.82 -1.73 -15.21
N ILE A 31 -19.04 -2.70 -14.31
CA ILE A 31 -19.14 -2.47 -12.86
C ILE A 31 -17.84 -1.85 -12.35
N PHE A 32 -16.69 -2.41 -12.72
CA PHE A 32 -15.38 -1.91 -12.33
C PHE A 32 -15.19 -0.45 -12.77
N ASN A 33 -15.44 -0.15 -14.06
CA ASN A 33 -15.30 1.21 -14.56
C ASN A 33 -16.27 2.19 -13.87
N THR A 34 -17.50 1.79 -13.62
CA THR A 34 -18.46 2.66 -12.92
C THR A 34 -17.99 3.00 -11.50
N LEU A 35 -17.43 2.02 -10.79
CA LEU A 35 -16.97 2.20 -9.41
C LEU A 35 -15.63 2.95 -9.31
N PHE A 36 -14.71 2.70 -10.25
CA PHE A 36 -13.32 3.21 -10.17
C PHE A 36 -13.01 4.34 -11.16
N SER A 37 -13.98 4.79 -11.96
CA SER A 37 -13.79 5.94 -12.84
C SER A 37 -13.73 7.31 -12.11
N PRO A 38 -14.37 7.54 -10.94
CA PRO A 38 -14.20 8.80 -10.24
C PRO A 38 -12.76 8.98 -9.74
N ALA A 39 -12.14 10.13 -10.04
CA ALA A 39 -10.75 10.42 -9.66
C ALA A 39 -10.49 10.26 -8.14
N TRP A 40 -11.45 10.66 -7.29
CA TRP A 40 -11.32 10.50 -5.85
C TRP A 40 -11.25 9.03 -5.40
N MET A 41 -11.97 8.13 -6.10
CA MET A 41 -11.92 6.69 -5.80
C MET A 41 -10.56 6.11 -6.16
N HIS A 42 -9.99 6.54 -7.29
CA HIS A 42 -8.65 6.16 -7.71
C HIS A 42 -7.61 6.56 -6.64
N ILE A 43 -7.63 7.84 -6.23
CA ILE A 43 -6.75 8.37 -5.17
C ILE A 43 -6.92 7.58 -3.86
N LEU A 44 -8.17 7.34 -3.45
CA LEU A 44 -8.46 6.60 -2.22
C LEU A 44 -7.90 5.19 -2.27
N MET A 45 -8.08 4.47 -3.37
CA MET A 45 -7.61 3.10 -3.53
C MET A 45 -6.09 3.01 -3.54
N HIS A 46 -5.41 3.89 -4.28
CA HIS A 46 -3.95 3.99 -4.27
C HIS A 46 -3.44 4.25 -2.86
N GLY A 47 -3.90 5.31 -2.21
CA GLY A 47 -3.52 5.67 -0.85
C GLY A 47 -3.74 4.53 0.14
N LEU A 48 -4.88 3.83 0.06
CA LEU A 48 -5.23 2.74 0.98
C LEU A 48 -4.37 1.50 0.77
N LEU A 49 -4.14 1.10 -0.50
CA LEU A 49 -3.30 -0.04 -0.84
C LEU A 49 -1.88 0.15 -0.31
N PHE A 50 -1.32 1.33 -0.48
CA PHE A 50 0.03 1.62 -0.02
C PHE A 50 0.11 1.92 1.46
N ALA A 51 -0.95 2.42 2.11
CA ALA A 51 -1.01 2.52 3.57
C ALA A 51 -0.94 1.14 4.23
N VAL A 52 -1.69 0.17 3.72
CA VAL A 52 -1.59 -1.22 4.18
C VAL A 52 -0.21 -1.80 3.91
N LEU A 53 0.39 -1.54 2.74
CA LEU A 53 1.76 -1.99 2.43
C LEU A 53 2.77 -1.43 3.43
N GLY A 54 2.75 -0.13 3.71
CA GLY A 54 3.62 0.52 4.70
C GLY A 54 3.44 -0.07 6.10
N ALA A 55 2.18 -0.27 6.52
CA ALA A 55 1.86 -0.88 7.80
C ALA A 55 2.32 -2.34 7.90
N LEU A 56 2.29 -3.09 6.81
CA LEU A 56 2.76 -4.47 6.76
C LEU A 56 4.28 -4.58 6.75
N LEU A 57 4.98 -3.72 6.02
CA LEU A 57 6.44 -3.76 5.88
C LEU A 57 7.15 -3.32 7.16
N MET A 58 6.73 -2.21 7.75
CA MET A 58 7.44 -1.59 8.87
C MET A 58 7.72 -2.52 10.06
N PRO A 59 6.81 -3.37 10.56
CA PRO A 59 7.09 -4.28 11.67
C PRO A 59 7.98 -5.47 11.29
N ARG A 60 8.19 -5.72 10.00
CA ARG A 60 9.01 -6.83 9.50
C ARG A 60 10.48 -6.47 9.32
N LEU A 61 10.78 -5.18 9.23
CA LEU A 61 12.15 -4.69 9.05
C LEU A 61 12.86 -4.57 10.41
N SER A 62 14.15 -4.88 10.42
CA SER A 62 15.03 -4.81 11.59
C SER A 62 15.87 -3.52 11.59
N GLY A 63 16.33 -3.12 12.77
CA GLY A 63 17.17 -1.95 12.97
C GLY A 63 16.50 -0.84 13.77
N THR A 64 17.16 0.33 13.80
CA THR A 64 16.64 1.52 14.48
C THR A 64 15.30 1.97 13.88
N PRO A 65 14.45 2.68 14.63
CA PRO A 65 13.18 3.19 14.12
C PRO A 65 13.36 4.01 12.83
N ALA A 66 14.35 4.89 12.78
CA ALA A 66 14.64 5.71 11.60
C ALA A 66 15.01 4.85 10.38
N ARG A 67 15.89 3.84 10.56
CA ARG A 67 16.26 2.90 9.49
C ARG A 67 15.06 2.13 8.98
N ARG A 68 14.18 1.65 9.88
CA ARG A 68 12.97 0.91 9.50
C ARG A 68 12.01 1.77 8.71
N VAL A 69 11.80 3.03 9.12
CA VAL A 69 10.99 4.00 8.37
C VAL A 69 11.59 4.22 6.99
N GLY A 70 12.89 4.55 6.91
CA GLY A 70 13.57 4.78 5.64
C GLY A 70 13.45 3.59 4.68
N LEU A 71 13.78 2.37 5.15
CA LEU A 71 13.65 1.16 4.34
C LEU A 71 12.20 0.89 3.90
N THR A 72 11.22 1.13 4.78
CA THR A 72 9.80 0.96 4.42
C THR A 72 9.42 1.89 3.29
N LEU A 73 9.76 3.18 3.40
CA LEU A 73 9.43 4.17 2.37
C LEU A 73 10.16 3.90 1.04
N THR A 74 11.41 3.42 1.09
CA THR A 74 12.13 2.98 -0.11
C THR A 74 11.42 1.81 -0.81
N LEU A 75 10.96 0.81 -0.05
CA LEU A 75 10.22 -0.33 -0.61
C LEU A 75 8.85 0.07 -1.13
N VAL A 76 8.17 1.00 -0.46
CA VAL A 76 6.91 1.60 -0.93
C VAL A 76 7.14 2.31 -2.27
N LEU A 77 8.17 3.15 -2.37
CA LEU A 77 8.51 3.84 -3.62
C LEU A 77 8.83 2.88 -4.74
N ALA A 78 9.61 1.84 -4.47
CA ALA A 78 9.91 0.81 -5.47
C ALA A 78 8.65 0.11 -5.96
N ALA A 79 7.72 -0.23 -5.05
CA ALA A 79 6.45 -0.85 -5.42
C ALA A 79 5.57 0.11 -6.24
N ALA A 80 5.51 1.41 -5.89
CA ALA A 80 4.77 2.42 -6.64
C ALA A 80 5.30 2.57 -8.07
N ILE A 81 6.62 2.70 -8.23
CA ILE A 81 7.25 2.78 -9.57
C ILE A 81 6.97 1.52 -10.39
N LEU A 82 7.06 0.33 -9.80
CA LEU A 82 6.76 -0.92 -10.47
C LEU A 82 5.29 -1.00 -10.88
N GLN A 83 4.35 -0.58 -10.02
CA GLN A 83 2.92 -0.56 -10.32
C GLN A 83 2.62 0.35 -11.50
N GLU A 84 3.11 1.59 -11.48
CA GLU A 84 2.94 2.53 -12.60
C GLU A 84 3.58 2.00 -13.88
N GLY A 85 4.77 1.41 -13.80
CA GLY A 85 5.42 0.76 -14.92
C GLY A 85 4.57 -0.36 -15.53
N PHE A 86 3.98 -1.23 -14.72
CA PHE A 86 3.05 -2.27 -15.19
C PHE A 86 1.78 -1.68 -15.79
N GLN A 87 1.24 -0.60 -15.24
CA GLN A 87 0.08 0.09 -15.82
C GLN A 87 0.40 0.67 -17.20
N LEU A 88 1.55 1.35 -17.35
CA LEU A 88 2.00 1.89 -18.64
C LEU A 88 2.17 0.80 -19.68
N LEU A 89 2.83 -0.31 -19.32
CA LEU A 89 2.99 -1.47 -20.22
C LEU A 89 1.64 -2.06 -20.62
N SER A 90 0.72 -2.18 -19.65
CA SER A 90 -0.59 -2.79 -19.89
C SER A 90 -1.50 -1.95 -20.78
N ARG A 91 -1.37 -0.63 -20.71
CA ARG A 91 -2.13 0.34 -21.52
C ARG A 91 -1.43 0.72 -22.81
N GLN A 92 -0.19 0.27 -23.02
CA GLN A 92 0.67 0.69 -24.13
C GLN A 92 0.77 2.22 -24.21
N SER A 93 0.83 2.89 -23.07
CA SER A 93 0.85 4.35 -22.96
C SER A 93 2.24 4.84 -22.55
N VAL A 94 2.51 6.12 -22.79
CA VAL A 94 3.73 6.81 -22.35
C VAL A 94 3.52 7.43 -20.97
N LEU A 95 4.63 7.78 -20.31
CA LEU A 95 4.61 8.43 -19.00
C LEU A 95 3.88 9.78 -19.10
N HIS A 96 2.91 9.99 -18.22
CA HIS A 96 2.12 11.21 -18.10
C HIS A 96 2.28 11.82 -16.69
N PRO A 97 2.05 13.13 -16.49
CA PRO A 97 2.08 13.75 -15.16
C PRO A 97 1.20 13.06 -14.12
N ASP A 98 0.08 12.47 -14.53
CA ASP A 98 -0.82 11.73 -13.65
C ASP A 98 -0.14 10.52 -12.99
N ASN A 99 0.78 9.84 -13.69
CA ASN A 99 1.55 8.73 -13.11
C ASN A 99 2.47 9.20 -11.98
N LEU A 100 3.05 10.41 -12.09
CA LEU A 100 3.85 10.99 -11.01
C LEU A 100 2.97 11.40 -9.83
N PHE A 101 1.76 11.88 -10.10
CA PHE A 101 0.78 12.19 -9.07
C PHE A 101 0.38 10.91 -8.30
N ASP A 102 0.13 9.81 -9.00
CA ASP A 102 -0.22 8.52 -8.39
C ASP A 102 0.92 7.99 -7.50
N ILE A 103 2.19 8.06 -7.95
CA ILE A 103 3.35 7.75 -7.11
C ILE A 103 3.37 8.62 -5.84
N GLY A 104 3.02 9.91 -5.95
CA GLY A 104 2.90 10.81 -4.81
C GLY A 104 1.83 10.36 -3.80
N VAL A 105 0.67 9.96 -4.30
CA VAL A 105 -0.44 9.43 -3.50
C VAL A 105 -0.03 8.12 -2.80
N ASP A 106 0.66 7.23 -3.51
CA ASP A 106 1.18 5.96 -2.99
C ASP A 106 2.18 6.18 -1.86
N MET A 107 3.10 7.13 -2.04
CA MET A 107 4.07 7.51 -1.02
C MET A 107 3.40 8.08 0.22
N LEU A 108 2.39 8.93 0.03
CA LEU A 108 1.61 9.49 1.14
C LEU A 108 0.86 8.39 1.88
N GLY A 109 0.23 7.47 1.14
CA GLY A 109 -0.41 6.28 1.71
C GLY A 109 0.58 5.46 2.54
N GLY A 110 1.73 5.10 1.97
CA GLY A 110 2.78 4.35 2.66
C GLY A 110 3.26 5.03 3.95
N LEU A 111 3.44 6.35 3.92
CA LEU A 111 3.78 7.14 5.10
C LEU A 111 2.68 7.08 6.17
N LEU A 112 1.42 7.21 5.79
CA LEU A 112 0.29 7.08 6.72
C LEU A 112 0.25 5.70 7.38
N GLY A 113 0.53 4.64 6.62
CA GLY A 113 0.64 3.28 7.16
C GLY A 113 1.76 3.13 8.18
N VAL A 114 2.93 3.71 7.90
CA VAL A 114 4.07 3.76 8.84
C VAL A 114 3.69 4.51 10.12
N LEU A 115 3.08 5.69 9.99
CA LEU A 115 2.64 6.52 11.13
C LEU A 115 1.61 5.77 11.99
N ALA A 116 0.65 5.09 11.38
CA ALA A 116 -0.34 4.28 12.09
C ALA A 116 0.33 3.21 12.97
N VAL A 117 1.35 2.51 12.45
CA VAL A 117 2.11 1.50 13.22
C VAL A 117 2.88 2.14 14.37
N LEU A 118 3.51 3.30 14.18
CA LEU A 118 4.24 4.00 15.23
C LEU A 118 3.30 4.44 16.36
N VAL A 119 2.18 5.05 15.99
CA VAL A 119 1.15 5.50 16.93
C VAL A 119 0.60 4.33 17.73
N PHE A 120 0.23 3.24 17.05
CA PHE A 120 -0.30 2.04 17.72
C PHE A 120 0.70 1.46 18.72
N LYS A 121 1.98 1.36 18.35
CA LYS A 121 3.04 0.86 19.27
C LYS A 121 3.20 1.76 20.49
N THR A 122 3.12 3.07 20.31
CA THR A 122 3.23 4.03 21.43
C THR A 122 2.06 3.85 22.40
N PHE A 123 0.83 3.68 21.89
CA PHE A 123 -0.33 3.44 22.74
C PHE A 123 -0.28 2.08 23.44
N ALA A 124 0.15 1.02 22.75
CA ALA A 124 0.31 -0.31 23.34
C ALA A 124 1.32 -0.27 24.51
N ALA A 125 2.49 0.32 24.30
CA ALA A 125 3.51 0.46 25.35
C ALA A 125 3.01 1.30 26.56
N LYS A 126 2.21 2.35 26.30
CA LYS A 126 1.62 3.15 27.39
C LYS A 126 0.58 2.37 28.19
N ARG A 127 -0.20 1.50 27.53
CA ARG A 127 -1.20 0.63 28.17
C ARG A 127 -0.54 -0.42 29.07
N GLU A 128 0.53 -1.06 28.61
CA GLU A 128 1.30 -2.04 29.39
C GLU A 128 1.89 -1.41 30.65
N ARG A 129 2.44 -0.20 30.56
CA ARG A 129 2.96 0.52 31.72
C ARG A 129 1.88 0.88 32.75
N ARG A 130 0.63 1.06 32.33
CA ARG A 130 -0.50 1.41 33.23
C ARG A 130 -1.11 0.18 33.90
N ASN A 131 -1.00 -1.01 33.32
CA ASN A 131 -1.58 -2.25 33.84
C ASN A 131 -0.55 -3.40 33.80
N PRO A 132 0.45 -3.39 34.69
CA PRO A 132 1.47 -4.45 34.73
C PRO A 132 0.90 -5.85 35.07
N ALA A 133 -0.30 -5.91 35.65
CA ALA A 133 -0.96 -7.17 36.02
C ALA A 133 -1.53 -7.99 34.81
N LEU A 134 -1.50 -7.45 33.58
CA LEU A 134 -1.98 -8.13 32.38
C LEU A 134 -0.86 -8.89 31.61
N THR A 135 0.35 -8.92 32.16
CA THR A 135 1.55 -9.51 31.53
C THR A 135 2.02 -10.82 32.20
N ILE A 136 1.17 -11.47 33.00
CA ILE A 136 1.44 -12.79 33.62
C ILE A 136 0.66 -13.87 32.87
#